data_76b96bf85152aa0766871cd26b7a8973
#
_entry.id   76b96bf85152aa0766871cd26b7a8973
#
_cell.length_a   1.000
_cell.length_b   1.000
_cell.length_c   1.000
_cell.angle_alpha   90.00
_cell.angle_beta   90.00
_cell.angle_gamma   90.00
#
_symmetry.space_group_name_H-M   'P 1'
#
loop_
_entity.id
_entity.type
_entity.pdbx_description
1 polymer ?
#
loop_
_entity_poly.entity_id
_entity_poly.type
_entity_poly.pdbx_seq_one_letter_code
_entity_poly.pdbx_strand_id
1 'polypeptide(L)'
;KGDRRARIDDITKVLDQAGLTHELRLVPQNRHRSLFHRHKPAGAGYMPYSVVQEYVQTSRAILELISDGQTGLTQRSFEALFLRKKLITNSPEIKSYDFYHPQNIFILGERSLEELPDFLHSPFHPIAPEIVQRYTLTGWLQHFLRA
;
A
#
# COMPACT_ATOMS: atom_id res chain seq x y z
N LYS A 1 4.99 15.52 9.53
CA LYS A 1 5.43 15.73 8.10
C LYS A 1 6.81 15.19 7.79
N GLY A 2 7.71 15.07 8.79
CA GLY A 2 9.07 14.51 8.61
C GLY A 2 9.13 12.98 8.53
N ASP A 3 8.18 12.32 9.12
CA ASP A 3 8.18 10.87 9.34
C ASP A 3 8.06 10.02 8.06
N ARG A 4 7.23 10.43 7.10
CA ARG A 4 7.02 9.61 5.87
C ARG A 4 8.28 9.49 5.02
N ARG A 5 9.07 10.56 4.89
CA ARG A 5 10.31 10.53 4.11
C ARG A 5 11.37 9.69 4.82
N ALA A 6 11.55 9.90 6.12
CA ALA A 6 12.48 9.10 6.92
C ALA A 6 12.13 7.60 6.84
N ARG A 7 10.86 7.23 6.96
CA ARG A 7 10.42 5.83 6.80
C ARG A 7 10.73 5.25 5.43
N ILE A 8 10.55 6.03 4.36
CA ILE A 8 10.91 5.58 3.00
C ILE A 8 12.43 5.40 2.90
N ASP A 9 13.21 6.33 3.43
CA ASP A 9 14.68 6.25 3.40
C ASP A 9 15.17 5.03 4.19
N ASP A 10 14.59 4.72 5.35
CA ASP A 10 14.92 3.52 6.14
C ASP A 10 14.55 2.23 5.39
N ILE A 11 13.35 2.16 4.80
CA ILE A 11 12.91 1.01 3.99
C ILE A 11 13.85 0.83 2.79
N THR A 12 14.14 1.91 2.06
CA THR A 12 15.05 1.89 0.91
C THR A 12 16.40 1.29 1.28
N LYS A 13 16.99 1.78 2.39
CA LYS A 13 18.28 1.29 2.89
C LYS A 13 18.28 -0.22 3.15
N VAL A 14 17.23 -0.74 3.77
CA VAL A 14 17.11 -2.18 4.05
C VAL A 14 16.95 -2.99 2.76
N LEU A 15 16.16 -2.49 1.80
CA LEU A 15 15.97 -3.15 0.50
C LEU A 15 17.27 -3.16 -0.32
N ASP A 16 18.02 -2.04 -0.34
CA ASP A 16 19.31 -1.94 -1.01
C ASP A 16 20.35 -2.90 -0.41
N GLN A 17 20.43 -2.97 0.92
CA GLN A 17 21.32 -3.89 1.62
C GLN A 17 21.01 -5.36 1.31
N ALA A 18 19.74 -5.67 1.08
CA ALA A 18 19.29 -7.01 0.70
C ALA A 18 19.37 -7.28 -0.81
N GLY A 19 19.81 -6.31 -1.63
CA GLY A 19 19.86 -6.44 -3.09
C GLY A 19 18.50 -6.54 -3.76
N LEU A 20 17.44 -6.03 -3.10
CA LEU A 20 16.07 -6.08 -3.61
C LEU A 20 15.76 -4.85 -4.48
N THR A 21 15.33 -5.10 -5.70
CA THR A 21 14.85 -4.03 -6.61
C THR A 21 13.55 -3.42 -6.07
N HIS A 22 13.49 -2.10 -6.04
CA HIS A 22 12.31 -1.38 -5.57
C HIS A 22 12.06 -0.10 -6.36
N GLU A 23 10.82 0.35 -6.39
CA GLU A 23 10.39 1.63 -6.96
C GLU A 23 9.52 2.35 -5.92
N LEU A 24 10.13 3.26 -5.18
CA LEU A 24 9.46 4.03 -4.12
C LEU A 24 9.41 5.50 -4.53
N ARG A 25 8.20 6.03 -4.74
CA ARG A 25 8.00 7.43 -5.14
C ARG A 25 7.13 8.18 -4.14
N LEU A 26 7.65 9.30 -3.66
CA LEU A 26 6.87 10.27 -2.92
C LEU A 26 6.13 11.19 -3.90
N VAL A 27 4.80 11.12 -3.91
CA VAL A 27 4.00 12.12 -4.59
C VAL A 27 3.86 13.33 -3.67
N PRO A 28 4.35 14.53 -4.08
CA PRO A 28 4.22 15.73 -3.27
C PRO A 28 2.73 16.06 -3.04
N GLN A 29 2.32 16.14 -1.77
CA GLN A 29 1.00 16.67 -1.42
C GLN A 29 1.06 18.21 -1.55
N ASN A 30 0.80 18.73 -2.73
CA ASN A 30 0.60 20.17 -2.91
C ASN A 30 -0.73 20.59 -2.25
N ARG A 31 -0.69 20.95 -0.96
CA ARG A 31 -1.83 21.48 -0.20
C ARG A 31 -2.18 22.94 -0.56
N HIS A 32 -1.36 23.62 -1.33
CA HIS A 32 -1.68 24.96 -1.81
C HIS A 32 -2.32 24.87 -3.20
N ARG A 33 -3.66 24.74 -3.24
CA ARG A 33 -4.45 25.18 -4.40
C ARG A 33 -4.35 26.70 -4.44
N SER A 34 -3.29 27.23 -5.04
CA SER A 34 -3.28 28.62 -5.46
C SER A 34 -4.33 28.77 -6.53
N LEU A 35 -5.34 29.58 -6.25
CA LEU A 35 -6.43 29.92 -7.18
C LEU A 35 -5.95 30.63 -8.46
N PHE A 36 -4.66 30.96 -8.54
CA PHE A 36 -4.08 31.79 -9.60
C PHE A 36 -3.14 31.07 -10.57
N HIS A 37 -2.91 29.76 -10.43
CA HIS A 37 -2.02 29.06 -11.38
C HIS A 37 -2.83 28.24 -12.38
N ARG A 38 -3.06 28.84 -13.55
CA ARG A 38 -3.76 28.26 -14.70
C ARG A 38 -2.96 27.17 -15.45
N HIS A 39 -1.68 26.98 -15.13
CA HIS A 39 -0.85 25.96 -15.79
C HIS A 39 -0.02 25.24 -14.73
N LYS A 40 -0.35 23.97 -14.46
CA LYS A 40 0.60 23.04 -13.83
C LYS A 40 1.59 22.64 -14.91
N PRO A 41 2.93 22.73 -14.69
CA PRO A 41 3.85 22.07 -15.58
C PRO A 41 3.55 20.56 -15.52
N ALA A 42 3.25 19.96 -16.67
CA ALA A 42 3.24 18.53 -16.83
C ALA A 42 4.67 18.06 -16.54
N GLY A 43 4.87 17.37 -15.41
CA GLY A 43 6.19 16.82 -15.09
C GLY A 43 6.56 16.69 -13.62
N ALA A 44 5.99 17.47 -12.72
CA ALA A 44 6.36 17.38 -11.31
C ALA A 44 5.46 16.37 -10.54
N GLY A 45 5.83 15.10 -10.57
CA GLY A 45 5.37 14.11 -9.59
C GLY A 45 4.02 13.44 -9.85
N TYR A 46 3.33 13.72 -10.94
CA TYR A 46 2.10 12.99 -11.30
C TYR A 46 2.42 11.82 -12.22
N MET A 47 2.12 10.62 -11.74
CA MET A 47 2.18 9.41 -12.55
C MET A 47 0.74 9.06 -12.98
N PRO A 48 0.48 8.84 -14.29
CA PRO A 48 -0.82 8.33 -14.74
C PRO A 48 -1.17 7.02 -14.01
N TYR A 49 -2.43 6.84 -13.67
CA TYR A 49 -2.85 5.65 -12.93
C TYR A 49 -2.56 4.34 -13.68
N SER A 50 -2.62 4.35 -15.02
CA SER A 50 -2.23 3.20 -15.85
C SER A 50 -0.79 2.76 -15.62
N VAL A 51 0.14 3.72 -15.49
CA VAL A 51 1.55 3.42 -15.18
C VAL A 51 1.69 2.87 -13.77
N VAL A 52 0.95 3.43 -12.80
CA VAL A 52 0.91 2.89 -11.43
C VAL A 52 0.41 1.46 -11.42
N GLN A 53 -0.64 1.15 -12.19
CA GLN A 53 -1.17 -0.21 -12.29
C GLN A 53 -0.13 -1.20 -12.86
N GLU A 54 0.65 -0.79 -13.84
CA GLU A 54 1.73 -1.62 -14.40
C GLU A 54 2.78 -1.96 -13.33
N TYR A 55 3.26 -0.96 -12.56
CA TYR A 55 4.16 -1.20 -11.43
C TYR A 55 3.55 -2.12 -10.37
N VAL A 56 2.30 -1.92 -10.03
CA VAL A 56 1.61 -2.77 -9.05
C VAL A 56 1.49 -4.20 -9.57
N GLN A 57 1.15 -4.42 -10.84
CA GLN A 57 1.02 -5.76 -11.43
C GLN A 57 2.34 -6.51 -11.43
N THR A 58 3.45 -5.84 -11.75
CA THR A 58 4.78 -6.45 -11.83
C THR A 58 5.49 -6.56 -10.49
N SER A 59 5.08 -5.80 -9.47
CA SER A 59 5.68 -5.84 -8.13
C SER A 59 5.25 -7.06 -7.32
N ARG A 60 6.10 -7.47 -6.37
CA ARG A 60 5.79 -8.50 -5.38
C ARG A 60 5.05 -7.95 -4.17
N ALA A 61 5.30 -6.69 -3.84
CA ALA A 61 4.72 -6.02 -2.68
C ALA A 61 4.33 -4.58 -3.01
N ILE A 62 3.40 -4.04 -2.23
CA ILE A 62 2.93 -2.66 -2.29
C ILE A 62 3.26 -1.97 -0.97
N LEU A 63 3.83 -0.76 -1.04
CA LEU A 63 4.03 0.10 0.13
C LEU A 63 2.87 1.09 0.24
N GLU A 64 2.26 1.10 1.41
CA GLU A 64 1.21 2.03 1.83
C GLU A 64 1.66 2.79 3.06
N LEU A 65 1.73 4.11 2.98
CA LEU A 65 1.95 4.97 4.14
C LEU A 65 0.76 5.90 4.31
N ILE A 66 -0.09 5.59 5.27
CA ILE A 66 -1.24 6.43 5.61
C ILE A 66 -0.80 7.64 6.44
N SER A 67 -1.57 8.72 6.35
CA SER A 67 -1.35 9.94 7.14
C SER A 67 -1.96 9.79 8.53
N ASP A 68 -1.41 10.52 9.49
CA ASP A 68 -1.98 10.59 10.84
C ASP A 68 -3.45 11.01 10.79
N GLY A 69 -4.29 10.30 11.53
CA GLY A 69 -5.74 10.52 11.56
C GLY A 69 -6.53 9.94 10.37
N GLN A 70 -5.87 9.29 9.43
CA GLN A 70 -6.54 8.53 8.38
C GLN A 70 -6.89 7.14 8.91
N THR A 71 -8.16 6.76 8.84
CA THR A 71 -8.69 5.46 9.26
C THR A 71 -9.22 4.66 8.07
N GLY A 72 -9.38 3.36 8.26
CA GLY A 72 -9.94 2.45 7.28
C GLY A 72 -8.95 2.02 6.19
N LEU A 73 -9.46 1.18 5.27
CA LEU A 73 -8.69 0.65 4.15
C LEU A 73 -8.49 1.70 3.06
N THR A 74 -7.32 1.68 2.44
CA THR A 74 -7.05 2.48 1.25
C THR A 74 -7.16 1.65 -0.01
N GLN A 75 -7.10 2.31 -1.16
CA GLN A 75 -7.02 1.62 -2.45
C GLN A 75 -5.84 0.63 -2.52
N ARG A 76 -4.71 0.92 -1.85
CA ARG A 76 -3.53 0.05 -1.84
C ARG A 76 -3.77 -1.24 -1.09
N SER A 77 -4.52 -1.20 0.00
CA SER A 77 -4.94 -2.39 0.72
C SER A 77 -5.79 -3.31 -0.16
N PHE A 78 -6.74 -2.75 -0.93
CA PHE A 78 -7.56 -3.51 -1.88
C PHE A 78 -6.75 -4.06 -3.05
N GLU A 79 -5.84 -3.28 -3.62
CA GLU A 79 -4.94 -3.74 -4.68
C GLU A 79 -4.08 -4.92 -4.19
N ALA A 80 -3.55 -4.84 -2.96
CA ALA A 80 -2.78 -5.93 -2.37
C ALA A 80 -3.63 -7.21 -2.22
N LEU A 81 -4.86 -7.08 -1.73
CA LEU A 81 -5.79 -8.18 -1.56
C LEU A 81 -6.15 -8.84 -2.90
N PHE A 82 -6.64 -8.06 -3.87
CA PHE A 82 -7.16 -8.60 -5.13
C PHE A 82 -6.07 -9.13 -6.06
N LEU A 83 -4.89 -8.49 -6.06
CA LEU A 83 -3.76 -8.89 -6.90
C LEU A 83 -2.82 -9.87 -6.20
N ARG A 84 -3.17 -10.32 -4.98
CA ARG A 84 -2.39 -11.26 -4.17
C ARG A 84 -0.94 -10.76 -3.99
N LYS A 85 -0.79 -9.49 -3.67
CA LYS A 85 0.49 -8.83 -3.38
C LYS A 85 0.69 -8.72 -1.88
N LYS A 86 1.94 -8.76 -1.43
CA LYS A 86 2.25 -8.42 -0.05
C LYS A 86 2.02 -6.93 0.17
N LEU A 87 1.61 -6.58 1.38
CA LEU A 87 1.40 -5.18 1.78
C LEU A 87 2.38 -4.82 2.89
N ILE A 88 3.03 -3.68 2.73
CA ILE A 88 3.83 -3.05 3.78
C ILE A 88 3.08 -1.79 4.17
N THR A 89 2.61 -1.68 5.42
CA THR A 89 1.77 -0.56 5.86
C THR A 89 2.16 -0.05 7.24
N ASN A 90 1.83 1.20 7.54
CA ASN A 90 1.93 1.77 8.89
C ASN A 90 0.56 1.82 9.61
N SER A 91 -0.44 1.10 9.08
CA SER A 91 -1.77 1.01 9.69
C SER A 91 -1.92 -0.26 10.53
N PRO A 92 -1.90 -0.19 11.87
CA PRO A 92 -2.15 -1.37 12.70
C PRO A 92 -3.61 -1.81 12.67
N GLU A 93 -4.54 -0.93 12.28
CA GLU A 93 -5.98 -1.23 12.16
C GLU A 93 -6.27 -2.35 11.16
N ILE A 94 -5.35 -2.60 10.20
CA ILE A 94 -5.51 -3.65 9.20
C ILE A 94 -5.68 -5.04 9.83
N LYS A 95 -5.24 -5.23 11.06
CA LYS A 95 -5.43 -6.48 11.82
C LYS A 95 -6.89 -6.81 12.13
N SER A 96 -7.76 -5.81 12.14
CA SER A 96 -9.20 -6.00 12.39
C SER A 96 -9.96 -6.60 11.21
N TYR A 97 -9.32 -6.67 10.05
CA TYR A 97 -9.94 -7.20 8.84
C TYR A 97 -9.63 -8.69 8.67
N ASP A 98 -10.61 -9.44 8.23
CA ASP A 98 -10.58 -10.90 8.13
C ASP A 98 -9.61 -11.46 7.05
N PHE A 99 -9.12 -10.61 6.16
CA PHE A 99 -8.05 -10.97 5.23
C PHE A 99 -6.64 -10.76 5.79
N TYR A 100 -6.50 -10.23 7.01
CA TYR A 100 -5.18 -10.03 7.61
C TYR A 100 -4.46 -11.36 7.81
N HIS A 101 -3.21 -11.41 7.34
CA HIS A 101 -2.29 -12.50 7.64
C HIS A 101 -0.86 -11.94 7.75
N PRO A 102 -0.07 -12.30 8.79
CA PRO A 102 1.26 -11.73 9.00
C PRO A 102 2.28 -12.10 7.91
N GLN A 103 2.05 -13.16 7.14
CA GLN A 103 2.85 -13.48 5.94
C GLN A 103 2.51 -12.60 4.73
N ASN A 104 1.33 -11.98 4.70
CA ASN A 104 0.90 -11.14 3.60
C ASN A 104 1.05 -9.66 3.90
N ILE A 105 1.01 -9.28 5.19
CA ILE A 105 0.96 -7.88 5.63
C ILE A 105 2.04 -7.64 6.68
N PHE A 106 2.95 -6.71 6.35
CA PHE A 106 4.00 -6.23 7.23
C PHE A 106 3.60 -4.88 7.81
N ILE A 107 3.48 -4.80 9.14
CA ILE A 107 3.11 -3.55 9.82
C ILE A 107 4.38 -2.89 10.35
N LEU A 108 4.68 -1.70 9.79
CA LEU A 108 5.81 -0.88 10.18
C LEU A 108 5.66 -0.41 11.62
N GLY A 109 6.71 -0.59 12.41
CA GLY A 109 6.73 -0.25 13.84
C GLY A 109 6.30 -1.39 14.76
N GLU A 110 5.73 -2.49 14.26
CA GLU A 110 5.43 -3.68 15.05
C GLU A 110 6.47 -4.80 14.86
N ARG A 111 7.15 -4.78 13.72
CA ARG A 111 8.23 -5.72 13.39
C ARG A 111 9.51 -4.94 13.07
N SER A 112 10.66 -5.59 13.30
CA SER A 112 11.94 -5.01 12.88
C SER A 112 12.01 -4.88 11.35
N LEU A 113 12.52 -3.76 10.85
CA LEU A 113 12.76 -3.61 9.41
C LEU A 113 13.76 -4.62 8.85
N GLU A 114 14.62 -5.18 9.69
CA GLU A 114 15.56 -6.24 9.32
C GLU A 114 14.85 -7.52 8.87
N GLU A 115 13.59 -7.75 9.30
CA GLU A 115 12.76 -8.87 8.88
C GLU A 115 12.11 -8.67 7.50
N LEU A 116 12.17 -7.44 6.95
CA LEU A 116 11.48 -7.11 5.70
C LEU A 116 11.95 -7.93 4.50
N PRO A 117 13.24 -8.22 4.29
CA PRO A 117 13.69 -9.09 3.21
C PRO A 117 13.11 -10.50 3.30
N ASP A 118 13.13 -11.12 4.47
CA ASP A 118 12.58 -12.45 4.69
C ASP A 118 11.07 -12.48 4.48
N PHE A 119 10.37 -11.47 4.96
CA PHE A 119 8.96 -11.28 4.67
C PHE A 119 8.70 -11.23 3.16
N LEU A 120 9.48 -10.46 2.40
CA LEU A 120 9.31 -10.31 0.95
C LEU A 120 9.63 -11.60 0.19
N HIS A 121 10.56 -12.41 0.68
CA HIS A 121 10.93 -13.71 0.07
C HIS A 121 9.94 -14.81 0.41
N SER A 122 9.27 -14.74 1.57
CA SER A 122 8.30 -15.77 1.97
C SER A 122 7.13 -15.88 0.97
N PRO A 123 6.51 -17.05 0.81
CA PRO A 123 5.36 -17.20 -0.08
C PRO A 123 4.16 -16.37 0.41
N PHE A 124 3.27 -16.02 -0.51
CA PHE A 124 1.98 -15.42 -0.16
C PHE A 124 1.07 -16.48 0.47
N HIS A 125 0.51 -16.19 1.64
CA HIS A 125 -0.47 -17.06 2.28
C HIS A 125 -1.82 -16.94 1.56
N PRO A 126 -2.41 -18.03 1.06
CA PRO A 126 -3.71 -17.97 0.38
C PRO A 126 -4.81 -17.42 1.29
N ILE A 127 -5.61 -16.51 0.75
CA ILE A 127 -6.81 -15.97 1.42
C ILE A 127 -8.01 -16.67 0.82
N ALA A 128 -8.94 -17.10 1.67
CA ALA A 128 -10.14 -17.81 1.24
C ALA A 128 -10.95 -16.94 0.25
N PRO A 129 -11.43 -17.52 -0.87
CA PRO A 129 -12.17 -16.78 -1.90
C PRO A 129 -13.39 -16.03 -1.34
N GLU A 130 -14.04 -16.59 -0.34
CA GLU A 130 -15.22 -16.02 0.33
C GLU A 130 -14.88 -14.72 1.06
N ILE A 131 -13.66 -14.64 1.62
CA ILE A 131 -13.14 -13.41 2.23
C ILE A 131 -12.91 -12.36 1.15
N VAL A 132 -12.20 -12.71 0.07
CA VAL A 132 -11.93 -11.79 -1.03
C VAL A 132 -13.22 -11.27 -1.65
N GLN A 133 -14.22 -12.15 -1.84
CA GLN A 133 -15.52 -11.80 -2.42
C GLN A 133 -16.26 -10.71 -1.62
N ARG A 134 -16.14 -10.70 -0.28
CA ARG A 134 -16.79 -9.68 0.57
C ARG A 134 -16.31 -8.25 0.26
N TYR A 135 -15.08 -8.10 -0.18
CA TYR A 135 -14.46 -6.80 -0.51
C TYR A 135 -14.67 -6.38 -1.97
N THR A 136 -15.29 -7.20 -2.81
CA THR A 136 -15.68 -6.81 -4.17
C THR A 136 -16.88 -5.88 -4.14
N LEU A 137 -17.07 -5.11 -5.22
CA LEU A 137 -18.28 -4.29 -5.38
C LEU A 137 -19.56 -5.11 -5.25
N THR A 138 -19.58 -6.30 -5.85
CA THR A 138 -20.73 -7.23 -5.75
C THR A 138 -20.97 -7.68 -4.32
N GLY A 139 -19.92 -8.07 -3.59
CA GLY A 139 -20.03 -8.46 -2.19
C GLY A 139 -20.53 -7.32 -1.31
N TRP A 140 -20.03 -6.12 -1.53
CA TRP A 140 -20.47 -4.92 -0.84
C TRP A 140 -21.95 -4.61 -1.10
N LEU A 141 -22.40 -4.63 -2.37
CA LEU A 141 -23.81 -4.43 -2.73
C LEU A 141 -24.73 -5.48 -2.13
N GLN A 142 -24.32 -6.75 -2.11
CA GLN A 142 -25.13 -7.82 -1.49
C GLN A 142 -25.36 -7.59 0.00
N HIS A 143 -24.43 -6.96 0.70
CA HIS A 143 -24.61 -6.61 2.10
C HIS A 143 -25.77 -5.62 2.30
N PHE A 144 -25.90 -4.62 1.43
CA PHE A 144 -27.00 -3.65 1.49
C PHE A 144 -28.36 -4.23 1.06
N LEU A 145 -28.38 -5.19 0.15
CA LEU A 145 -29.61 -5.78 -0.35
C LEU A 145 -30.23 -6.82 0.60
N ARG A 146 -29.47 -7.27 1.59
CA ARG A 146 -29.91 -8.24 2.61
C ARG A 146 -30.31 -7.60 3.94
N ALA A 147 -30.11 -6.30 4.09
CA ALA A 147 -30.53 -5.51 5.23
C ALA A 147 -31.94 -4.94 5.01
#